data_b77d91af3144b4de7d61a432970b704d
#
_entry.id   b77d91af3144b4de7d61a432970b704d
#
_cell.length_a   1.000
_cell.length_b   1.000
_cell.length_c   1.000
_cell.angle_alpha   90.00
_cell.angle_beta   90.00
_cell.angle_gamma   90.00
#
_symmetry.space_group_name_H-M   'P 1'
#
loop_
_entity.id
_entity.type
_entity.pdbx_description
1 polymer ?
#
loop_
_entity_poly.entity_id
_entity_poly.type
_entity_poly.pdbx_seq_one_letter_code
_entity_poly.pdbx_strand_id
1 'polypeptide(L)'
;MPKTVDIEAARVDRLARELAPLIKERGSIVRRVDELDSVDRWRSAARRAGRLIGWRIRTGLTDDGSLVSAVSEDYPVTPDDEKRAALAIEDALRSQ
;
A
#
# COMPACT_ATOMS: atom_id res chain seq x y z
N MET A 1 -5.05 -25.67 -23.82
CA MET A 1 -5.99 -25.54 -22.71
C MET A 1 -6.33 -24.08 -22.48
N PRO A 2 -7.60 -23.73 -22.55
CA PRO A 2 -7.97 -22.35 -22.28
C PRO A 2 -7.66 -22.02 -20.84
N LYS A 3 -6.89 -21.00 -20.67
CA LYS A 3 -6.64 -20.48 -19.32
C LYS A 3 -7.88 -19.77 -18.84
N THR A 4 -8.37 -20.19 -17.71
CA THR A 4 -9.34 -19.38 -16.99
C THR A 4 -8.65 -18.08 -16.63
N VAL A 5 -9.19 -16.97 -17.08
CA VAL A 5 -8.65 -15.66 -16.68
C VAL A 5 -8.92 -15.50 -15.20
N ASP A 6 -7.86 -15.41 -14.43
CA ASP A 6 -8.00 -15.10 -13.00
C ASP A 6 -8.29 -13.61 -12.86
N ILE A 7 -9.57 -13.30 -12.69
CA ILE A 7 -10.03 -11.92 -12.55
C ILE A 7 -9.41 -11.26 -11.32
N GLU A 8 -9.23 -12.02 -10.25
CA GLU A 8 -8.60 -11.50 -9.03
C GLU A 8 -7.14 -11.13 -9.27
N ALA A 9 -6.39 -11.99 -9.96
CA ALA A 9 -5.00 -11.69 -10.31
C ALA A 9 -4.89 -10.47 -11.23
N ALA A 10 -5.82 -10.32 -12.18
CA ALA A 10 -5.86 -9.17 -13.07
C ALA A 10 -6.15 -7.88 -12.30
N ARG A 11 -7.05 -7.94 -11.31
CA ARG A 11 -7.36 -6.78 -10.45
C ARG A 11 -6.18 -6.40 -9.57
N VAL A 12 -5.48 -7.38 -8.99
CA VAL A 12 -4.27 -7.16 -8.21
C VAL A 12 -3.21 -6.51 -9.08
N ASP A 13 -3.00 -7.01 -10.28
CA ASP A 13 -1.99 -6.47 -11.20
C ASP A 13 -2.30 -5.03 -11.60
N ARG A 14 -3.54 -4.73 -11.93
CA ARG A 14 -3.96 -3.37 -12.28
C ARG A 14 -3.73 -2.42 -11.10
N LEU A 15 -4.18 -2.80 -9.92
CA LEU A 15 -4.02 -1.99 -8.72
C LEU A 15 -2.54 -1.81 -8.37
N ALA A 16 -1.73 -2.85 -8.53
CA ALA A 16 -0.28 -2.78 -8.32
C ALA A 16 0.37 -1.72 -9.21
N ARG A 17 -0.05 -1.66 -10.47
CA ARG A 17 0.47 -0.67 -11.42
C ARG A 17 0.05 0.75 -11.07
N GLU A 18 -1.10 0.91 -10.44
CA GLU A 18 -1.55 2.20 -9.92
C GLU A 18 -0.77 2.61 -8.66
N LEU A 19 -0.48 1.66 -7.79
CA LEU A 19 0.22 1.92 -6.54
C LEU A 19 1.73 2.12 -6.70
N ALA A 20 2.34 1.45 -7.67
CA ALA A 20 3.79 1.47 -7.86
C ALA A 20 4.37 2.88 -7.97
N PRO A 21 3.85 3.78 -8.83
CA PRO A 21 4.38 5.14 -8.92
C PRO A 21 4.16 5.95 -7.64
N LEU A 22 3.06 5.71 -6.94
CA LEU A 22 2.78 6.39 -5.67
C LEU A 22 3.76 5.96 -4.58
N ILE A 23 4.06 4.68 -4.50
CA ILE A 23 5.02 4.14 -3.54
C ILE A 23 6.42 4.66 -3.86
N LYS A 24 6.77 4.67 -5.14
CA LYS A 24 8.07 5.16 -5.59
C LYS A 24 8.27 6.63 -5.26
N GLU A 25 7.23 7.43 -5.39
CA GLU A 25 7.27 8.87 -5.12
C GLU A 25 7.25 9.17 -3.63
N ARG A 26 6.43 8.46 -2.86
CA ARG A 26 6.12 8.81 -1.46
C ARG A 26 6.76 7.89 -0.42
N GLY A 27 7.11 6.68 -0.81
CA GLY A 27 7.65 5.67 0.10
C GLY A 27 6.61 4.99 0.97
N SER A 28 5.41 5.56 1.08
CA SER A 28 4.33 4.95 1.85
C SER A 28 2.97 5.42 1.35
N ILE A 29 1.96 4.59 1.57
CA ILE A 29 0.57 4.89 1.25
C ILE A 29 -0.30 4.43 2.41
N VAL A 30 -1.27 5.24 2.78
CA VAL A 30 -2.29 4.87 3.77
C VAL A 30 -3.65 5.04 3.12
N ARG A 31 -4.54 4.06 3.35
CA ARG A 31 -5.91 4.09 2.83
C ARG A 31 -6.89 3.70 3.91
N ARG A 32 -8.07 4.27 3.83
CA ARG A 32 -9.18 3.85 4.68
C ARG A 32 -9.74 2.54 4.17
N VAL A 33 -9.92 1.59 5.08
CA VAL A 33 -10.43 0.25 4.74
C VAL A 33 -11.82 0.33 4.11
N ASP A 34 -12.67 1.25 4.60
CA ASP A 34 -14.03 1.40 4.09
C ASP A 34 -14.10 1.95 2.66
N GLU A 35 -13.01 2.48 2.13
CA GLU A 35 -12.92 2.95 0.74
C GLU A 35 -12.45 1.84 -0.21
N LEU A 36 -12.08 0.68 0.32
CA LEU A 36 -11.51 -0.42 -0.47
C LEU A 36 -12.57 -1.53 -0.67
N ASP A 37 -12.58 -2.09 -1.86
CA ASP A 37 -13.39 -3.28 -2.15
C ASP A 37 -12.91 -4.49 -1.37
N SER A 38 -11.58 -4.61 -1.20
CA SER A 38 -10.95 -5.72 -0.49
C SER A 38 -9.60 -5.27 0.06
N VAL A 39 -9.45 -5.39 1.38
CA VAL A 39 -8.18 -5.10 2.06
C VAL A 39 -7.10 -6.08 1.61
N ASP A 40 -7.44 -7.36 1.53
CA ASP A 40 -6.49 -8.40 1.11
C ASP A 40 -5.98 -8.16 -0.30
N ARG A 41 -6.88 -7.77 -1.21
CA ARG A 41 -6.52 -7.42 -2.58
C ARG A 41 -5.57 -6.22 -2.58
N TRP A 42 -5.89 -5.18 -1.84
CA TRP A 42 -5.07 -3.99 -1.77
C TRP A 42 -3.67 -4.30 -1.22
N ARG A 43 -3.59 -5.09 -0.14
CA ARG A 43 -2.31 -5.49 0.45
C ARG A 43 -1.47 -6.33 -0.53
N SER A 44 -2.12 -7.27 -1.22
CA SER A 44 -1.45 -8.07 -2.26
C SER A 44 -0.93 -7.19 -3.39
N ALA A 45 -1.74 -6.22 -3.81
CA ALA A 45 -1.36 -5.27 -4.86
C ALA A 45 -0.18 -4.40 -4.41
N ALA A 46 -0.16 -3.94 -3.17
CA ALA A 46 0.92 -3.14 -2.64
C ALA A 46 2.24 -3.92 -2.65
N ARG A 47 2.22 -5.18 -2.21
CA ARG A 47 3.40 -6.05 -2.26
C ARG A 47 3.88 -6.28 -3.69
N ARG A 48 2.94 -6.51 -4.61
CA ARG A 48 3.26 -6.68 -6.03
C ARG A 48 3.85 -5.41 -6.62
N ALA A 49 3.30 -4.25 -6.26
CA ALA A 49 3.84 -2.94 -6.68
C ALA A 49 5.30 -2.80 -6.25
N GLY A 50 5.62 -3.21 -5.04
CA GLY A 50 7.00 -3.24 -4.56
C GLY A 50 7.90 -4.09 -5.44
N ARG A 51 7.45 -5.29 -5.82
CA ARG A 51 8.21 -6.15 -6.72
C ARG A 51 8.42 -5.52 -8.09
N LEU A 52 7.43 -4.77 -8.60
CA LEU A 52 7.53 -4.09 -9.89
C LEU A 52 8.62 -3.01 -9.90
N ILE A 53 8.85 -2.35 -8.78
CA ILE A 53 9.86 -1.29 -8.66
C ILE A 53 11.14 -1.75 -7.96
N GLY A 54 11.21 -3.04 -7.59
CA GLY A 54 12.38 -3.61 -6.94
C GLY A 54 12.54 -3.25 -5.48
N TRP A 55 11.46 -2.90 -4.80
CA TRP A 55 11.45 -2.51 -3.39
C TRP A 55 10.66 -3.50 -2.53
N ARG A 56 11.08 -3.62 -1.28
CA ARG A 56 10.36 -4.43 -0.30
C ARG A 56 9.27 -3.58 0.34
N ILE A 57 8.07 -4.12 0.39
CA ILE A 57 6.90 -3.43 0.92
C ILE A 57 6.38 -4.18 2.14
N ARG A 58 6.18 -3.45 3.21
CA ARG A 58 5.50 -3.94 4.40
C ARG A 58 4.10 -3.36 4.44
N THR A 59 3.10 -4.21 4.65
CA THR A 59 1.72 -3.77 4.82
C THR A 59 1.28 -4.00 6.26
N GLY A 60 0.35 -3.18 6.71
CA GLY A 60 -0.18 -3.31 8.05
C GLY A 60 -1.58 -2.73 8.16
N LEU A 61 -2.28 -3.13 9.21
CA LEU A 61 -3.58 -2.58 9.58
C LEU A 61 -3.47 -1.92 10.93
N THR A 62 -4.25 -0.87 11.15
CA THR A 62 -4.39 -0.29 12.48
C THR A 62 -5.14 -1.25 13.40
N ASP A 63 -5.00 -1.05 14.71
CA ASP A 63 -5.60 -1.94 15.72
C ASP A 63 -7.12 -2.06 15.57
N ASP A 64 -7.77 -0.97 15.18
CA ASP A 64 -9.22 -0.95 14.96
C ASP A 64 -9.63 -1.41 13.56
N GLY A 65 -8.66 -1.72 12.69
CA GLY A 65 -8.90 -2.17 11.33
C GLY A 65 -9.41 -1.10 10.38
N SER A 66 -9.36 0.18 10.74
CA SER A 66 -9.91 1.27 9.95
C SER A 66 -8.99 1.77 8.85
N LEU A 67 -7.68 1.61 9.03
CA LEU A 67 -6.68 2.04 8.05
C LEU A 67 -5.76 0.89 7.69
N VAL A 68 -5.35 0.87 6.42
CA VAL A 68 -4.33 -0.05 5.92
C VAL A 68 -3.19 0.78 5.34
N SER A 69 -1.98 0.30 5.54
CA SER A 69 -0.77 0.99 5.07
C SER A 69 0.12 0.07 4.26
N ALA A 70 0.89 0.66 3.37
CA ALA A 70 1.99 0.02 2.65
C ALA A 70 3.19 0.93 2.77
N VAL A 71 4.29 0.41 3.28
CA VAL A 71 5.51 1.19 3.54
C VAL A 71 6.68 0.50 2.84
N SER A 72 7.46 1.26 2.10
CA SER A 72 8.69 0.75 1.50
C SER A 72 9.81 0.78 2.51
N GLU A 73 10.52 -0.34 2.66
CA GLU A 73 11.73 -0.42 3.45
C GLU A 73 12.96 0.11 2.70
N ASP A 74 12.82 0.30 1.39
CA ASP A 74 13.92 0.69 0.50
C ASP A 74 13.85 2.16 0.07
N TYR A 75 12.78 2.88 0.45
CA TYR A 75 12.64 4.29 0.10
C TYR A 75 13.71 5.11 0.83
N PRO A 76 14.47 5.94 0.09
CA PRO A 76 15.51 6.79 0.70
C PRO A 76 14.85 7.92 1.48
N VAL A 77 14.66 7.71 2.79
CA VAL A 77 14.05 8.71 3.66
C VAL A 77 15.10 9.40 4.49
N THR A 78 14.91 10.70 4.69
CA THR A 78 15.64 11.48 5.68
C THR A 78 14.93 11.34 7.03
N PRO A 79 15.59 11.68 8.16
CA PRO A 79 14.90 11.69 9.46
C PRO A 79 13.64 12.57 9.47
N ASP A 80 13.65 13.67 8.73
CA ASP A 80 12.47 14.55 8.61
C ASP A 80 11.32 13.87 7.86
N ASP A 81 11.63 13.11 6.82
CA ASP A 81 10.62 12.37 6.06
C ASP A 81 9.98 11.29 6.92
N GLU A 82 10.77 10.57 7.72
CA GLU A 82 10.25 9.57 8.65
C GLU A 82 9.30 10.20 9.66
N LYS A 83 9.68 11.36 10.20
CA LYS A 83 8.89 12.10 11.16
C LYS A 83 7.55 12.54 10.56
N ARG A 84 7.57 13.05 9.33
CA ARG A 84 6.36 13.44 8.61
C ARG A 84 5.42 12.26 8.35
N ALA A 85 5.98 11.12 7.97
CA ALA A 85 5.20 9.92 7.74
C ALA A 85 4.52 9.45 9.03
N ALA A 86 5.23 9.45 10.15
CA ALA A 86 4.68 9.10 11.44
C ALA A 86 3.55 10.05 11.86
N LEU A 87 3.75 11.36 11.67
CA LEU A 87 2.73 12.37 11.99
C LEU A 87 1.49 12.21 11.09
N ALA A 88 1.66 11.90 9.82
CA ALA A 88 0.55 11.69 8.90
C ALA A 88 -0.30 10.50 9.32
N ILE A 89 0.31 9.42 9.78
CA ILE A 89 -0.39 8.24 10.28
C ILE A 89 -1.14 8.60 11.57
N GLU A 90 -0.52 9.32 12.49
CA GLU A 90 -1.17 9.76 13.72
C GLU A 90 -2.38 10.66 13.43
N ASP A 91 -2.26 11.60 12.51
CA ASP A 91 -3.36 12.48 12.10
C ASP A 91 -4.51 11.68 11.52
N ALA A 92 -4.23 10.69 10.69
CA ALA A 92 -5.24 9.82 10.12
C ALA A 92 -5.98 9.03 11.21
N LEU A 93 -5.27 8.58 12.23
CA LEU A 93 -5.86 7.88 13.37
C LEU A 93 -6.73 8.79 14.22
N ARG A 94 -6.31 10.05 14.42
CA ARG A 94 -7.05 11.02 15.23
C ARG A 94 -8.34 11.50 14.58
N SER A 95 -8.40 11.49 13.25
CA SER A 95 -9.55 12.01 12.52
C SER A 95 -10.70 11.00 12.41
N GLN A 96 -10.60 9.90 13.09
CA GLN A 96 -11.64 8.88 13.10
C GLN A 96 -12.66 9.07 14.22
#